data_5e6ebc61eb4f6f6f3b034b847f99d0ae
#
_entry.id   5e6ebc61eb4f6f6f3b034b847f99d0ae
#
_cell.length_a   1.000
_cell.length_b   1.000
_cell.length_c   1.000
_cell.angle_alpha   90.00
_cell.angle_beta   90.00
_cell.angle_gamma   90.00
#
_symmetry.space_group_name_H-M   'P 1'
#
loop_
_entity.id
_entity.type
_entity.pdbx_description
1 polymer ?
#
loop_
_entity_poly.entity_id
_entity_poly.type
_entity_poly.pdbx_seq_one_letter_code
_entity_poly.pdbx_strand_id
1 'polypeptide(L)'
;ASTKVDKIVNKYFSKKFILIFPFCSPQLTHKKWLHFNSLIKIIRSKHENLEIAVAPGADEIEEAKKIQSSSITNDNKSLNIMELAGLILKASYVVANDTGPAHMAAHLGKKGVVLFGHHTTPKRVSIETEEFKAIVTEDLNKLTAENVYLEIKDKLELIN
;
A
#
# COMPACT_ATOMS: atom_id res chain seq x y z
N ALA A 1 16.86 13.98 -5.37
CA ALA A 1 15.86 13.10 -4.76
C ALA A 1 15.27 12.14 -5.79
N SER A 2 14.76 12.66 -6.92
CA SER A 2 14.17 11.80 -7.96
C SER A 2 15.19 10.82 -8.56
N THR A 3 16.42 11.23 -8.78
CA THR A 3 17.47 10.36 -9.33
C THR A 3 17.76 9.17 -8.42
N LYS A 4 17.79 9.40 -7.10
CA LYS A 4 18.03 8.33 -6.13
C LYS A 4 16.85 7.37 -6.08
N VAL A 5 15.62 7.90 -6.11
CA VAL A 5 14.41 7.08 -6.16
C VAL A 5 14.36 6.28 -7.46
N ASP A 6 14.73 6.89 -8.59
CA ASP A 6 14.77 6.20 -9.87
C ASP A 6 15.73 5.00 -9.83
N LYS A 7 16.90 5.14 -9.21
CA LYS A 7 17.84 4.05 -9.03
C LYS A 7 17.26 2.93 -8.17
N ILE A 8 16.58 3.29 -7.08
CA ILE A 8 15.93 2.32 -6.20
C ILE A 8 14.85 1.56 -6.96
N VAL A 9 13.97 2.28 -7.65
CA VAL A 9 12.88 1.67 -8.40
C VAL A 9 13.42 0.76 -9.49
N ASN A 10 14.40 1.20 -10.26
CA ASN A 10 14.97 0.42 -11.35
C ASN A 10 15.68 -0.85 -10.86
N LYS A 11 16.20 -0.84 -9.63
CA LYS A 11 16.80 -2.01 -9.02
C LYS A 11 15.76 -3.10 -8.73
N TYR A 12 14.54 -2.72 -8.35
CA TYR A 12 13.51 -3.65 -7.93
C TYR A 12 12.51 -4.01 -9.03
N PHE A 13 12.22 -3.08 -9.96
CA PHE A 13 11.11 -3.26 -10.89
C PHE A 13 11.49 -2.95 -12.33
N SER A 14 11.12 -3.86 -13.21
CA SER A 14 11.11 -3.65 -14.67
C SER A 14 9.71 -3.33 -15.17
N LYS A 15 8.68 -3.42 -14.31
CA LYS A 15 7.27 -3.29 -14.63
C LYS A 15 6.62 -2.28 -13.71
N LYS A 16 5.36 -1.93 -14.01
CA LYS A 16 4.52 -1.15 -13.10
C LYS A 16 4.29 -1.91 -11.81
N PHE A 17 4.14 -1.20 -10.71
CA PHE A 17 4.01 -1.85 -9.41
C PHE A 17 2.91 -1.23 -8.56
N ILE A 18 2.37 -2.07 -7.68
CA ILE A 18 1.43 -1.68 -6.63
C ILE A 18 2.24 -1.57 -5.34
N LEU A 19 2.05 -0.47 -4.63
CA LEU A 19 2.71 -0.24 -3.36
C LEU A 19 1.72 -0.49 -2.22
N ILE A 20 2.10 -1.36 -1.29
CA ILE A 20 1.25 -1.76 -0.17
C ILE A 20 1.84 -1.24 1.13
N PHE A 21 0.99 -0.72 2.00
CA PHE A 21 1.36 -0.32 3.37
C PHE A 21 0.55 -1.14 4.37
N PRO A 22 1.03 -2.36 4.71
CA PRO A 22 0.27 -3.29 5.54
C PRO A 22 0.53 -3.13 7.04
N PHE A 23 1.30 -2.14 7.43
CA PHE A 23 1.73 -1.96 8.81
C PHE A 23 0.87 -0.93 9.53
N CYS A 24 1.01 -0.89 10.85
CA CYS A 24 0.42 0.15 11.67
C CYS A 24 1.25 0.26 12.96
N SER A 25 1.02 1.32 13.72
CA SER A 25 1.65 1.48 15.03
C SER A 25 1.26 0.31 15.94
N PRO A 26 2.19 -0.24 16.76
CA PRO A 26 1.87 -1.37 17.66
C PRO A 26 0.70 -1.11 18.60
N GLN A 27 0.46 0.14 18.99
CA GLN A 27 -0.65 0.51 19.85
C GLN A 27 -2.00 0.53 19.11
N LEU A 28 -1.97 0.44 17.79
CA LEU A 28 -3.15 0.59 16.93
C LEU A 28 -3.42 -0.67 16.10
N THR A 29 -3.22 -1.85 16.70
CA THR A 29 -3.39 -3.13 16.00
C THR A 29 -4.80 -3.31 15.42
N HIS A 30 -5.81 -2.64 15.99
CA HIS A 30 -7.17 -2.66 15.45
C HIS A 30 -7.30 -2.00 14.08
N LYS A 31 -6.29 -1.23 13.65
CA LYS A 31 -6.22 -0.62 12.32
C LYS A 31 -5.52 -1.52 11.30
N LYS A 32 -5.07 -2.70 11.70
CA LYS A 32 -4.27 -3.56 10.86
C LYS A 32 -5.12 -4.65 10.23
N TRP A 33 -5.23 -4.62 8.92
CA TRP A 33 -5.85 -5.71 8.17
C TRP A 33 -4.82 -6.83 8.00
N LEU A 34 -5.22 -8.07 8.29
CA LEU A 34 -4.29 -9.20 8.35
C LEU A 34 -4.21 -10.03 7.06
N HIS A 35 -4.97 -9.67 6.02
CA HIS A 35 -5.12 -10.51 4.83
C HIS A 35 -4.37 -9.98 3.60
N PHE A 36 -3.32 -9.19 3.79
CA PHE A 36 -2.54 -8.66 2.68
C PHE A 36 -1.87 -9.75 1.85
N ASN A 37 -1.33 -10.80 2.47
CA ASN A 37 -0.72 -11.89 1.71
C ASN A 37 -1.73 -12.60 0.81
N SER A 38 -2.95 -12.78 1.30
CA SER A 38 -4.02 -13.36 0.47
C SER A 38 -4.38 -12.47 -0.70
N LEU A 39 -4.46 -11.15 -0.48
CA LEU A 39 -4.69 -10.19 -1.56
C LEU A 39 -3.55 -10.22 -2.59
N ILE A 40 -2.31 -10.26 -2.13
CA ILE A 40 -1.14 -10.34 -3.00
C ILE A 40 -1.23 -11.56 -3.93
N LYS A 41 -1.62 -12.72 -3.39
CA LYS A 41 -1.78 -13.94 -4.20
C LYS A 41 -2.83 -13.75 -5.29
N ILE A 42 -3.96 -13.15 -4.94
CA ILE A 42 -5.03 -12.89 -5.91
C ILE A 42 -4.52 -11.96 -7.02
N ILE A 43 -3.88 -10.86 -6.65
CA ILE A 43 -3.37 -9.90 -7.62
C ILE A 43 -2.36 -10.55 -8.55
N ARG A 44 -1.41 -11.31 -8.02
CA ARG A 44 -0.41 -12.00 -8.85
C ARG A 44 -1.02 -12.97 -9.83
N SER A 45 -2.08 -13.68 -9.42
CA SER A 45 -2.73 -14.65 -10.30
C SER A 45 -3.54 -13.99 -11.42
N LYS A 46 -4.04 -12.77 -11.20
CA LYS A 46 -4.93 -12.07 -12.15
C LYS A 46 -4.21 -10.99 -12.96
N HIS A 47 -3.07 -10.49 -12.50
CA HIS A 47 -2.37 -9.34 -13.08
C HIS A 47 -0.87 -9.62 -13.17
N GLU A 48 -0.47 -10.49 -14.11
CA GLU A 48 0.92 -10.93 -14.26
C GLU A 48 1.89 -9.79 -14.52
N ASN A 49 1.42 -8.69 -15.11
CA ASN A 49 2.26 -7.56 -15.47
C ASN A 49 2.45 -6.54 -14.34
N LEU A 50 1.83 -6.78 -13.19
CA LEU A 50 1.99 -5.90 -12.02
C LEU A 50 2.92 -6.54 -11.01
N GLU A 51 3.88 -5.78 -10.54
CA GLU A 51 4.73 -6.17 -9.41
C GLU A 51 4.15 -5.57 -8.13
N ILE A 52 4.52 -6.11 -6.99
CA ILE A 52 3.99 -5.68 -5.69
C ILE A 52 5.14 -5.43 -4.75
N ALA A 53 5.07 -4.33 -4.01
CA ALA A 53 6.11 -3.94 -3.08
C ALA A 53 5.55 -3.38 -1.79
N VAL A 54 6.35 -3.44 -0.74
CA VAL A 54 6.13 -2.73 0.51
C VAL A 54 7.32 -1.81 0.76
N ALA A 55 7.09 -0.72 1.50
CA ALA A 55 8.14 0.19 1.92
C ALA A 55 8.07 0.32 3.44
N PRO A 56 8.78 -0.56 4.17
CA PRO A 56 8.69 -0.57 5.63
C PRO A 56 9.37 0.63 6.26
N GLY A 57 8.79 1.13 7.35
CA GLY A 57 9.46 2.08 8.23
C GLY A 57 10.57 1.40 9.04
N ALA A 58 11.31 2.18 9.83
CA ALA A 58 12.46 1.69 10.56
C ALA A 58 12.13 0.52 11.49
N ASP A 59 10.95 0.55 12.11
CA ASP A 59 10.52 -0.49 13.06
C ASP A 59 9.78 -1.64 12.39
N GLU A 60 9.66 -1.63 11.05
CA GLU A 60 8.84 -2.57 10.31
C GLU A 60 9.64 -3.48 9.39
N ILE A 61 10.97 -3.33 9.37
CA ILE A 61 11.86 -4.09 8.46
C ILE A 61 11.68 -5.60 8.65
N GLU A 62 11.63 -6.06 9.89
CA GLU A 62 11.48 -7.49 10.18
C GLU A 62 10.08 -7.98 9.86
N GLU A 63 9.05 -7.21 10.19
CA GLU A 63 7.67 -7.57 9.87
C GLU A 63 7.45 -7.65 8.36
N ALA A 64 8.11 -6.80 7.60
CA ALA A 64 8.01 -6.78 6.14
C ALA A 64 8.48 -8.09 5.50
N LYS A 65 9.37 -8.83 6.15
CA LYS A 65 9.83 -10.13 5.66
C LYS A 65 8.72 -11.17 5.61
N LYS A 66 7.66 -10.98 6.36
CA LYS A 66 6.49 -11.88 6.39
C LYS A 66 5.49 -11.55 5.28
N ILE A 67 5.64 -10.40 4.63
CA ILE A 67 4.79 -10.02 3.51
C ILE A 67 5.39 -10.59 2.23
N GLN A 68 4.56 -11.24 1.42
CA GLN A 68 5.00 -11.95 0.22
C GLN A 68 5.19 -10.99 -0.96
N SER A 69 6.05 -9.99 -0.76
CA SER A 69 6.34 -8.98 -1.78
C SER A 69 7.77 -8.45 -1.58
N SER A 70 8.24 -7.66 -2.54
CA SER A 70 9.54 -7.01 -2.42
C SER A 70 9.49 -5.91 -1.36
N SER A 71 10.48 -5.89 -0.47
CA SER A 71 10.66 -4.81 0.50
C SER A 71 11.61 -3.77 -0.07
N ILE A 72 11.14 -2.55 -0.21
CA ILE A 72 11.94 -1.45 -0.76
C ILE A 72 12.65 -0.74 0.38
N THR A 73 13.97 -0.81 0.36
CA THR A 73 14.82 -0.18 1.38
C THR A 73 15.98 0.53 0.68
N ASN A 74 16.70 1.34 1.44
CA ASN A 74 17.93 1.96 1.00
C ASN A 74 19.07 1.41 1.86
N ASP A 75 19.88 0.52 1.29
CA ASP A 75 20.98 -0.16 1.99
C ASP A 75 20.51 -0.81 3.30
N ASN A 76 19.40 -1.56 3.23
CA ASN A 76 18.77 -2.26 4.35
C ASN A 76 18.18 -1.36 5.43
N LYS A 77 18.05 -0.07 5.14
CA LYS A 77 17.40 0.90 6.04
C LYS A 77 16.10 1.39 5.42
N SER A 78 15.18 1.83 6.27
CA SER A 78 13.93 2.42 5.79
C SER A 78 14.23 3.64 4.92
N LEU A 79 13.34 3.89 3.95
CA LEU A 79 13.40 5.11 3.16
C LEU A 79 13.14 6.32 4.07
N ASN A 80 13.81 7.43 3.79
CA ASN A 80 13.46 8.69 4.44
C ASN A 80 12.15 9.22 3.80
N ILE A 81 11.60 10.30 4.37
CA ILE A 81 10.30 10.79 3.95
C ILE A 81 10.30 11.27 2.48
N MET A 82 11.40 11.85 2.01
CA MET A 82 11.51 12.31 0.63
C MET A 82 11.61 11.14 -0.34
N GLU A 83 12.37 10.12 0.03
CA GLU A 83 12.48 8.89 -0.75
C GLU A 83 11.15 8.15 -0.81
N LEU A 84 10.44 8.10 0.31
CA LEU A 84 9.11 7.47 0.38
C LEU A 84 8.12 8.22 -0.53
N ALA A 85 8.08 9.54 -0.46
CA ALA A 85 7.22 10.33 -1.32
C ALA A 85 7.52 10.09 -2.81
N GLY A 86 8.80 10.02 -3.16
CA GLY A 86 9.22 9.72 -4.52
C GLY A 86 8.79 8.33 -4.98
N LEU A 87 8.92 7.34 -4.11
CA LEU A 87 8.47 5.97 -4.41
C LEU A 87 6.95 5.93 -4.62
N ILE A 88 6.19 6.59 -3.75
CA ILE A 88 4.74 6.68 -3.89
C ILE A 88 4.36 7.29 -5.23
N LEU A 89 5.03 8.37 -5.64
CA LEU A 89 4.77 8.99 -6.94
C LEU A 89 5.02 8.05 -8.12
N LYS A 90 5.95 7.11 -7.99
CA LYS A 90 6.26 6.11 -9.02
C LYS A 90 5.28 4.94 -9.04
N ALA A 91 4.60 4.67 -7.93
CA ALA A 91 3.65 3.56 -7.85
C ALA A 91 2.46 3.81 -8.77
N SER A 92 1.91 2.73 -9.31
CA SER A 92 0.70 2.81 -10.15
C SER A 92 -0.58 2.75 -9.33
N TYR A 93 -0.52 2.16 -8.15
CA TYR A 93 -1.66 2.03 -7.25
C TYR A 93 -1.17 1.80 -5.82
N VAL A 94 -1.94 2.23 -4.84
CA VAL A 94 -1.60 2.08 -3.42
C VAL A 94 -2.73 1.37 -2.68
N VAL A 95 -2.39 0.39 -1.85
CA VAL A 95 -3.33 -0.27 -0.93
C VAL A 95 -2.76 -0.15 0.47
N ALA A 96 -3.49 0.44 1.39
CA ALA A 96 -2.93 0.76 2.70
C ALA A 96 -3.92 0.58 3.84
N ASN A 97 -3.38 0.26 5.01
CA ASN A 97 -4.06 0.50 6.27
C ASN A 97 -4.13 2.02 6.53
N ASP A 98 -4.96 2.44 7.47
CA ASP A 98 -5.06 3.84 7.90
C ASP A 98 -3.77 4.26 8.62
N THR A 99 -2.84 4.85 7.88
CA THR A 99 -1.49 5.20 8.34
C THR A 99 -1.00 6.48 7.68
N GLY A 100 0.12 7.02 8.17
CA GLY A 100 0.77 8.18 7.58
C GLY A 100 1.04 8.04 6.08
N PRO A 101 1.65 6.93 5.62
CA PRO A 101 1.86 6.72 4.18
C PRO A 101 0.58 6.75 3.34
N ALA A 102 -0.55 6.26 3.87
CA ALA A 102 -1.82 6.34 3.17
C ALA A 102 -2.24 7.79 2.95
N HIS A 103 -2.12 8.64 3.99
CA HIS A 103 -2.42 10.07 3.88
C HIS A 103 -1.48 10.75 2.89
N MET A 104 -0.21 10.39 2.90
CA MET A 104 0.77 10.93 1.95
C MET A 104 0.38 10.58 0.50
N ALA A 105 0.01 9.32 0.24
CA ALA A 105 -0.41 8.89 -1.08
C ALA A 105 -1.65 9.66 -1.56
N ALA A 106 -2.62 9.86 -0.70
CA ALA A 106 -3.81 10.63 -1.03
C ALA A 106 -3.48 12.08 -1.37
N HIS A 107 -2.62 12.73 -0.55
CA HIS A 107 -2.20 14.10 -0.81
C HIS A 107 -1.39 14.24 -2.10
N LEU A 108 -0.64 13.22 -2.48
CA LEU A 108 0.12 13.21 -3.72
C LEU A 108 -0.74 12.89 -4.94
N GLY A 109 -2.05 12.73 -4.76
CA GLY A 109 -2.97 12.50 -5.87
C GLY A 109 -2.90 11.10 -6.46
N LYS A 110 -2.43 10.12 -5.70
CA LYS A 110 -2.29 8.76 -6.21
C LYS A 110 -3.62 8.02 -6.23
N LYS A 111 -3.73 7.06 -7.12
CA LYS A 111 -4.84 6.11 -7.15
C LYS A 111 -4.61 5.06 -6.08
N GLY A 112 -5.65 4.73 -5.35
CA GLY A 112 -5.52 3.72 -4.32
C GLY A 112 -6.72 3.59 -3.43
N VAL A 113 -6.57 2.74 -2.43
CA VAL A 113 -7.58 2.52 -1.39
C VAL A 113 -6.91 2.48 -0.02
N VAL A 114 -7.66 2.91 0.98
CA VAL A 114 -7.29 2.80 2.38
C VAL A 114 -8.38 2.00 3.10
N LEU A 115 -7.97 1.08 3.96
CA LEU A 115 -8.87 0.16 4.65
C LEU A 115 -9.17 0.68 6.04
N PHE A 116 -10.45 0.92 6.32
CA PHE A 116 -10.91 1.45 7.60
C PHE A 116 -11.82 0.46 8.31
N GLY A 117 -11.56 0.25 9.60
CA GLY A 117 -12.48 -0.43 10.51
C GLY A 117 -13.43 0.56 11.18
N HIS A 118 -14.05 0.13 12.26
CA HIS A 118 -15.06 0.91 13.00
C HIS A 118 -14.54 2.20 13.65
N HIS A 119 -13.21 2.35 13.71
CA HIS A 119 -12.55 3.44 14.44
C HIS A 119 -12.49 4.79 13.69
N THR A 120 -13.11 4.94 12.50
CA THR A 120 -12.51 5.84 11.53
C THR A 120 -13.37 6.92 10.89
N THR A 121 -14.54 7.21 11.34
CA THR A 121 -15.47 8.06 10.59
C THR A 121 -14.92 9.44 10.18
N PRO A 122 -14.31 10.23 11.07
CA PRO A 122 -13.80 11.55 10.66
C PRO A 122 -12.57 11.49 9.76
N LYS A 123 -11.71 10.52 9.98
CA LYS A 123 -10.48 10.36 9.18
C LYS A 123 -10.75 9.94 7.75
N ARG A 124 -11.76 9.13 7.52
CA ARG A 124 -12.16 8.72 6.19
C ARG A 124 -12.48 9.93 5.31
N VAL A 125 -13.26 10.87 5.84
CA VAL A 125 -13.65 12.06 5.09
C VAL A 125 -12.45 12.90 4.69
N SER A 126 -11.44 12.99 5.57
CA SER A 126 -10.25 13.80 5.31
C SER A 126 -9.29 13.17 4.32
N ILE A 127 -9.28 11.84 4.18
CA ILE A 127 -8.32 11.15 3.31
C ILE A 127 -8.87 10.89 1.90
N GLU A 128 -10.19 10.73 1.74
CA GLU A 128 -10.75 10.41 0.44
C GLU A 128 -10.58 11.55 -0.56
N THR A 129 -10.13 11.18 -1.76
CA THR A 129 -10.11 12.04 -2.93
C THR A 129 -10.86 11.34 -4.04
N GLU A 130 -10.94 11.96 -5.22
CA GLU A 130 -11.57 11.32 -6.38
C GLU A 130 -10.89 10.01 -6.77
N GLU A 131 -9.56 9.94 -6.61
CA GLU A 131 -8.75 8.79 -7.02
C GLU A 131 -8.37 7.87 -5.86
N PHE A 132 -8.45 8.34 -4.61
CA PHE A 132 -8.05 7.58 -3.43
C PHE A 132 -9.28 7.35 -2.55
N LYS A 133 -9.75 6.10 -2.49
CA LYS A 133 -11.01 5.76 -1.86
C LYS A 133 -10.83 4.99 -0.56
N ALA A 134 -11.82 5.05 0.30
CA ALA A 134 -11.85 4.27 1.53
C ALA A 134 -12.74 3.04 1.34
N ILE A 135 -12.25 1.89 1.80
CA ILE A 135 -13.07 0.70 2.00
C ILE A 135 -13.35 0.64 3.49
N VAL A 136 -14.60 0.73 3.86
CA VAL A 136 -15.03 0.80 5.27
C VAL A 136 -15.74 -0.47 5.66
N THR A 137 -15.35 -1.04 6.80
CA THR A 137 -15.98 -2.21 7.37
C THR A 137 -16.13 -2.03 8.88
N GLU A 138 -17.09 -2.69 9.47
CA GLU A 138 -17.24 -2.69 10.93
C GLU A 138 -16.11 -3.47 11.61
N ASP A 139 -15.61 -4.51 10.94
CA ASP A 139 -14.57 -5.38 11.49
C ASP A 139 -13.59 -5.75 10.39
N LEU A 140 -12.36 -5.24 10.47
CA LEU A 140 -11.30 -5.54 9.50
C LEU A 140 -11.00 -7.04 9.43
N ASN A 141 -11.16 -7.79 10.52
CA ASN A 141 -10.91 -9.23 10.52
C ASN A 141 -11.88 -9.98 9.61
N LYS A 142 -13.06 -9.43 9.36
CA LYS A 142 -14.09 -10.04 8.50
C LYS A 142 -14.00 -9.57 7.05
N LEU A 143 -13.20 -8.56 6.77
CA LEU A 143 -13.00 -8.08 5.40
C LEU A 143 -12.07 -9.04 4.68
N THR A 144 -12.60 -9.76 3.68
CA THR A 144 -11.82 -10.76 2.97
C THR A 144 -10.96 -10.14 1.88
N ALA A 145 -9.88 -10.84 1.50
CA ALA A 145 -9.04 -10.44 0.38
C ALA A 145 -9.84 -10.41 -0.92
N GLU A 146 -10.76 -11.36 -1.11
CA GLU A 146 -11.64 -11.40 -2.28
C GLU A 146 -12.50 -10.15 -2.37
N ASN A 147 -13.07 -9.70 -1.25
CA ASN A 147 -13.90 -8.50 -1.22
C ASN A 147 -13.08 -7.24 -1.56
N VAL A 148 -11.87 -7.13 -1.01
CA VAL A 148 -10.99 -6.02 -1.35
C VAL A 148 -10.63 -6.06 -2.83
N TYR A 149 -10.29 -7.24 -3.34
CA TYR A 149 -9.94 -7.38 -4.76
C TYR A 149 -11.11 -6.97 -5.67
N LEU A 150 -12.33 -7.35 -5.34
CA LEU A 150 -13.50 -6.96 -6.12
C LEU A 150 -13.67 -5.45 -6.19
N GLU A 151 -13.32 -4.74 -5.12
CA GLU A 151 -13.41 -3.28 -5.09
C GLU A 151 -12.34 -2.61 -5.96
N ILE A 152 -11.17 -3.23 -6.13
CA ILE A 152 -10.04 -2.59 -6.81
C ILE A 152 -9.75 -3.16 -8.20
N LYS A 153 -10.35 -4.30 -8.56
CA LYS A 153 -9.97 -5.03 -9.78
C LYS A 153 -10.05 -4.20 -11.04
N ASP A 154 -11.11 -3.39 -11.20
CA ASP A 154 -11.29 -2.58 -12.41
C ASP A 154 -10.20 -1.52 -12.53
N LYS A 155 -9.78 -0.94 -11.41
CA LYS A 155 -8.68 0.02 -11.39
C LYS A 155 -7.36 -0.64 -11.76
N LEU A 156 -7.12 -1.86 -11.26
CA LEU A 156 -5.90 -2.61 -11.59
C LEU A 156 -5.87 -3.00 -13.08
N GLU A 157 -7.00 -3.36 -13.65
CA GLU A 157 -7.10 -3.67 -15.08
C GLU A 157 -6.72 -2.47 -15.95
N LEU A 158 -7.04 -1.26 -15.52
CA LEU A 158 -6.67 -0.03 -16.25
C LEU A 158 -5.17 0.25 -16.23
N ILE A 159 -4.42 -0.31 -15.27
CA ILE A 159 -2.98 -0.13 -15.14
C ILE A 159 -2.22 -1.04 -16.10
N ASN A 160 -2.72 -2.23 -16.36
CA ASN A 160 -2.06 -3.25 -17.17
C ASN A 160 -1.79 -2.79 -18.62
#